data_61a2bba242e49857449965b2d99dbb22
#
_entry.id   61a2bba242e49857449965b2d99dbb22
#
_cell.length_a   1.000
_cell.length_b   1.000
_cell.length_c   1.000
_cell.angle_alpha   90.00
_cell.angle_beta   90.00
_cell.angle_gamma   90.00
#
_symmetry.space_group_name_H-M   'P 1'
#
loop_
_entity.id
_entity.type
_entity.pdbx_description
1 polymer ?
#
loop_
_entity_poly.entity_id
_entity_poly.type
_entity_poly.pdbx_seq_one_letter_code
_entity_poly.pdbx_strand_id
1 'polypeptide(L)'
;MLAVSLAACAPTLSRFERTLAADDSATAALGTWCAARGIAAPATIRALADRSAEEAPSPATRAALGVGPEEPVAFRHVQLLCGKAVLSDAKNWYVPARLTPAMNTALAQGDTPFGTVVRPLGFHRERLESRRGRAPECPADTVLSHKAVLRLADGRGISLVAECYTRANLAGGK
;
A
#
# COMPACT_ATOMS: atom_id res chain seq x y z
N MET A 1 -40.85 -23.19 9.91
CA MET A 1 -39.74 -22.66 10.70
C MET A 1 -38.72 -22.10 9.73
N LEU A 2 -38.73 -20.77 9.53
CA LEU A 2 -37.71 -20.09 8.72
C LEU A 2 -36.48 -19.89 9.60
N ALA A 3 -35.37 -20.52 9.24
CA ALA A 3 -34.07 -20.25 9.84
C ALA A 3 -33.56 -18.89 9.33
N VAL A 4 -33.68 -17.86 10.16
CA VAL A 4 -33.05 -16.57 9.91
C VAL A 4 -31.55 -16.77 10.11
N SER A 5 -30.80 -16.83 9.00
CA SER A 5 -29.34 -16.85 9.01
C SER A 5 -28.85 -15.50 9.52
N LEU A 6 -28.44 -15.43 10.78
CA LEU A 6 -27.69 -14.32 11.35
C LEU A 6 -26.31 -14.32 10.70
N ALA A 7 -26.18 -13.73 9.52
CA ALA A 7 -24.90 -13.36 8.96
C ALA A 7 -24.31 -12.29 9.90
N ALA A 8 -23.45 -12.71 10.83
CA ALA A 8 -22.74 -11.82 11.73
C ALA A 8 -22.02 -10.75 10.90
N CYS A 9 -22.45 -9.49 11.03
CA CYS A 9 -21.84 -8.34 10.37
C CYS A 9 -20.41 -8.21 10.91
N ALA A 10 -19.45 -8.71 10.15
CA ALA A 10 -18.04 -8.54 10.53
C ALA A 10 -17.72 -7.05 10.68
N PRO A 11 -17.00 -6.64 11.75
CA PRO A 11 -16.59 -5.25 11.92
C PRO A 11 -15.94 -4.70 10.66
N THR A 12 -16.18 -3.43 10.36
CA THR A 12 -15.68 -2.77 9.14
C THR A 12 -14.18 -2.96 8.93
N LEU A 13 -13.39 -2.87 10.02
CA LEU A 13 -11.95 -3.10 9.96
C LEU A 13 -11.60 -4.53 9.49
N SER A 14 -12.28 -5.55 10.00
CA SER A 14 -12.04 -6.95 9.55
C SER A 14 -12.42 -7.19 8.10
N ARG A 15 -13.42 -6.48 7.58
CA ARG A 15 -13.76 -6.50 6.14
C ARG A 15 -12.67 -5.83 5.32
N PHE A 16 -12.15 -4.70 5.78
CA PHE A 16 -11.04 -3.99 5.16
C PHE A 16 -9.78 -4.85 5.10
N GLU A 17 -9.40 -5.48 6.22
CA GLU A 17 -8.27 -6.41 6.28
C GLU A 17 -8.41 -7.56 5.26
N ARG A 18 -9.61 -8.12 5.10
CA ARG A 18 -9.85 -9.17 4.08
C ARG A 18 -9.71 -8.63 2.67
N THR A 19 -10.19 -7.42 2.40
CA THR A 19 -10.00 -6.78 1.08
C THR A 19 -8.54 -6.59 0.75
N LEU A 20 -7.73 -6.13 1.73
CA LEU A 20 -6.27 -5.97 1.56
C LEU A 20 -5.55 -7.32 1.40
N ALA A 21 -6.07 -8.38 1.99
CA ALA A 21 -5.48 -9.72 1.89
C ALA A 21 -5.82 -10.44 0.59
N ALA A 22 -6.82 -9.98 -0.14
CA ALA A 22 -7.28 -10.60 -1.38
C ALA A 22 -6.52 -10.15 -2.64
N ASP A 23 -5.59 -9.20 -2.52
CA ASP A 23 -4.84 -8.65 -3.64
C ASP A 23 -3.38 -8.38 -3.24
N ASP A 24 -2.44 -8.68 -4.12
CA ASP A 24 -1.02 -8.38 -3.93
C ASP A 24 -0.72 -6.88 -4.04
N SER A 25 -1.58 -6.13 -4.72
CA SER A 25 -1.50 -4.68 -4.84
C SER A 25 -2.41 -3.99 -3.82
N ALA A 26 -1.82 -3.35 -2.81
CA ALA A 26 -2.59 -2.51 -1.89
C ALA A 26 -3.36 -1.39 -2.61
N THR A 27 -2.82 -0.86 -3.71
CA THR A 27 -3.52 0.14 -4.55
C THR A 27 -4.79 -0.44 -5.16
N ALA A 28 -4.74 -1.66 -5.71
CA ALA A 28 -5.90 -2.33 -6.27
C ALA A 28 -6.94 -2.66 -5.19
N ALA A 29 -6.48 -3.19 -4.05
CA ALA A 29 -7.34 -3.47 -2.89
C ALA A 29 -8.04 -2.20 -2.38
N LEU A 30 -7.33 -1.06 -2.29
CA LEU A 30 -7.93 0.22 -1.91
C LEU A 30 -8.95 0.70 -2.94
N GLY A 31 -8.74 0.49 -4.23
CA GLY A 31 -9.72 0.78 -5.28
C GLY A 31 -11.00 -0.03 -5.11
N THR A 32 -10.86 -1.35 -4.90
CA THR A 32 -11.98 -2.24 -4.59
C THR A 32 -12.72 -1.80 -3.33
N TRP A 33 -11.98 -1.45 -2.28
CA TRP A 33 -12.56 -0.96 -1.03
C TRP A 33 -13.30 0.37 -1.20
N CYS A 34 -12.68 1.31 -1.92
CA CYS A 34 -13.28 2.61 -2.22
C CYS A 34 -14.63 2.45 -2.94
N ALA A 35 -14.69 1.60 -3.96
CA ALA A 35 -15.91 1.30 -4.69
C ALA A 35 -16.97 0.66 -3.80
N ALA A 36 -16.59 -0.39 -3.06
CA ALA A 36 -17.49 -1.14 -2.18
C ALA A 36 -18.07 -0.30 -1.04
N ARG A 37 -17.37 0.75 -0.63
CA ARG A 37 -17.79 1.68 0.43
C ARG A 37 -18.43 2.96 -0.10
N GLY A 38 -18.46 3.18 -1.42
CA GLY A 38 -18.98 4.40 -2.02
C GLY A 38 -18.24 5.67 -1.56
N ILE A 39 -16.91 5.57 -1.32
CA ILE A 39 -16.12 6.70 -0.79
C ILE A 39 -16.00 7.81 -1.83
N ALA A 40 -15.82 7.44 -3.10
CA ALA A 40 -15.86 8.36 -4.23
C ALA A 40 -16.31 7.66 -5.52
N ALA A 41 -16.77 8.44 -6.48
CA ALA A 41 -17.09 8.00 -7.84
C ALA A 41 -16.43 8.97 -8.83
N PRO A 42 -15.54 8.50 -9.75
CA PRO A 42 -15.08 7.12 -9.85
C PRO A 42 -14.19 6.71 -8.66
N ALA A 43 -14.14 5.39 -8.38
CA ALA A 43 -13.35 4.81 -7.30
C ALA A 43 -11.88 4.63 -7.72
N THR A 44 -11.24 5.72 -8.15
CA THR A 44 -9.86 5.73 -8.64
C THR A 44 -8.92 6.14 -7.52
N ILE A 45 -7.87 5.34 -7.32
CA ILE A 45 -6.81 5.66 -6.36
C ILE A 45 -5.74 6.53 -7.04
N ARG A 46 -5.46 7.69 -6.45
CA ARG A 46 -4.39 8.58 -6.85
C ARG A 46 -3.31 8.62 -5.78
N ALA A 47 -2.07 8.84 -6.17
CA ALA A 47 -0.99 9.15 -5.25
C ALA A 47 -0.78 10.65 -5.17
N LEU A 48 -0.60 11.17 -3.96
CA LEU A 48 -0.07 12.50 -3.71
C LEU A 48 1.32 12.31 -3.10
N ALA A 49 2.36 12.56 -3.90
CA ALA A 49 3.74 12.34 -3.48
C ALA A 49 4.30 13.56 -2.75
N ASP A 50 4.90 13.33 -1.58
CA ASP A 50 5.79 14.29 -0.96
C ASP A 50 7.19 14.16 -1.59
N ARG A 51 7.48 15.06 -2.52
CA ARG A 51 8.74 15.04 -3.28
C ARG A 51 9.93 15.58 -2.50
N SER A 52 9.69 16.20 -1.34
CA SER A 52 10.73 16.70 -0.44
C SER A 52 11.16 15.67 0.59
N ALA A 53 10.37 14.59 0.76
CA ALA A 53 10.67 13.56 1.73
C ALA A 53 11.84 12.67 1.25
N GLU A 54 12.81 12.52 2.11
CA GLU A 54 13.95 11.62 1.92
C GLU A 54 14.14 10.76 3.16
N GLU A 55 14.30 9.46 2.97
CA GLU A 55 14.60 8.53 4.05
C GLU A 55 15.50 7.41 3.54
N ALA A 56 16.70 7.33 4.07
CA ALA A 56 17.64 6.28 3.72
C ALA A 56 17.11 4.90 4.15
N PRO A 57 17.34 3.83 3.35
CA PRO A 57 16.97 2.49 3.74
C PRO A 57 17.77 2.04 4.95
N SER A 58 17.09 1.53 5.98
CA SER A 58 17.74 0.92 7.15
C SER A 58 18.46 -0.39 6.75
N PRO A 59 19.40 -0.90 7.58
CA PRO A 59 19.99 -2.22 7.36
C PRO A 59 18.93 -3.33 7.24
N ALA A 60 17.86 -3.27 8.02
CA ALA A 60 16.74 -4.21 7.93
C ALA A 60 15.97 -4.08 6.61
N THR A 61 15.76 -2.85 6.11
CA THR A 61 15.16 -2.60 4.80
C THR A 61 16.01 -3.19 3.67
N ARG A 62 17.32 -2.99 3.71
CA ARG A 62 18.26 -3.55 2.73
C ARG A 62 18.25 -5.08 2.75
N ALA A 63 18.29 -5.67 3.94
CA ALA A 63 18.22 -7.12 4.11
C ALA A 63 16.92 -7.71 3.54
N ALA A 64 15.77 -7.07 3.83
CA ALA A 64 14.47 -7.50 3.33
C ALA A 64 14.37 -7.42 1.79
N LEU A 65 14.98 -6.40 1.19
CA LEU A 65 15.07 -6.24 -0.27
C LEU A 65 16.10 -7.17 -0.91
N GLY A 66 17.02 -7.75 -0.13
CA GLY A 66 18.14 -8.53 -0.64
C GLY A 66 19.09 -7.69 -1.49
N VAL A 67 19.50 -6.53 -0.97
CA VAL A 67 20.41 -5.58 -1.63
C VAL A 67 21.66 -5.35 -0.80
N GLY A 68 22.80 -5.19 -1.48
CA GLY A 68 24.06 -4.84 -0.84
C GLY A 68 24.11 -3.40 -0.33
N PRO A 69 25.14 -3.05 0.46
CA PRO A 69 25.26 -1.71 1.06
C PRO A 69 25.33 -0.60 0.01
N GLU A 70 25.95 -0.86 -1.13
CA GLU A 70 26.17 0.13 -2.20
C GLU A 70 25.07 0.08 -3.29
N GLU A 71 24.16 -0.90 -3.26
CA GLU A 71 23.10 -0.99 -4.25
C GLU A 71 22.11 0.16 -4.07
N PRO A 72 21.80 0.95 -5.13
CA PRO A 72 20.89 2.07 -5.03
C PRO A 72 19.48 1.64 -4.64
N VAL A 73 18.95 2.29 -3.60
CA VAL A 73 17.55 2.16 -3.17
C VAL A 73 16.96 3.57 -3.17
N ALA A 74 15.91 3.75 -3.94
CA ALA A 74 15.17 5.00 -3.98
C ALA A 74 14.05 5.00 -2.94
N PHE A 75 13.67 6.19 -2.50
CA PHE A 75 12.61 6.41 -1.51
C PHE A 75 11.46 7.21 -2.10
N ARG A 76 10.26 6.91 -1.62
CA ARG A 76 9.04 7.64 -1.98
C ARG A 76 8.09 7.66 -0.80
N HIS A 77 7.61 8.84 -0.43
CA HIS A 77 6.54 9.02 0.55
C HIS A 77 5.30 9.51 -0.18
N VAL A 78 4.17 8.83 0.01
CA VAL A 78 2.93 9.14 -0.71
C VAL A 78 1.71 8.97 0.17
N GLN A 79 0.69 9.78 -0.09
CA GLN A 79 -0.66 9.52 0.35
C GLN A 79 -1.45 8.90 -0.80
N LEU A 80 -2.20 7.82 -0.53
CA LEU A 80 -3.12 7.22 -1.48
C LEU A 80 -4.54 7.70 -1.19
N LEU A 81 -5.14 8.38 -2.17
CA LEU A 81 -6.45 9.00 -2.05
C LEU A 81 -7.49 8.32 -2.93
N CYS A 82 -8.70 8.21 -2.40
CA CYS A 82 -9.90 7.99 -3.18
C CYS A 82 -10.79 9.24 -3.11
N GLY A 83 -10.99 9.91 -4.23
CA GLY A 83 -11.57 11.26 -4.23
C GLY A 83 -10.74 12.21 -3.36
N LYS A 84 -11.34 12.76 -2.28
CA LYS A 84 -10.66 13.61 -1.30
C LYS A 84 -10.20 12.86 -0.04
N ALA A 85 -10.61 11.60 0.11
CA ALA A 85 -10.28 10.81 1.29
C ALA A 85 -8.87 10.22 1.18
N VAL A 86 -8.00 10.54 2.12
CA VAL A 86 -6.70 9.88 2.27
C VAL A 86 -6.95 8.53 2.91
N LEU A 87 -6.74 7.44 2.17
CA LEU A 87 -6.93 6.07 2.64
C LEU A 87 -5.67 5.45 3.21
N SER A 88 -4.50 5.85 2.70
CA SER A 88 -3.21 5.35 3.18
C SER A 88 -2.17 6.46 3.12
N ASP A 89 -1.31 6.51 4.13
CA ASP A 89 -0.03 7.21 4.14
C ASP A 89 1.05 6.14 4.05
N ALA A 90 1.93 6.19 3.05
CA ALA A 90 2.82 5.09 2.73
C ALA A 90 4.24 5.55 2.40
N LYS A 91 5.20 4.89 3.01
CA LYS A 91 6.63 4.97 2.70
C LYS A 91 7.04 3.78 1.87
N ASN A 92 7.83 4.01 0.83
CA ASN A 92 8.24 3.01 -0.11
C ASN A 92 9.73 3.14 -0.43
N TRP A 93 10.51 2.11 -0.11
CA TRP A 93 11.91 1.95 -0.53
C TRP A 93 11.94 0.95 -1.67
N TYR A 94 12.40 1.33 -2.85
CA TYR A 94 12.40 0.45 -4.01
C TYR A 94 13.77 0.41 -4.71
N VAL A 95 14.01 -0.64 -5.46
CA VAL A 95 15.28 -0.90 -6.16
C VAL A 95 15.13 -0.50 -7.63
N PRO A 96 15.61 0.68 -8.06
CA PRO A 96 15.43 1.17 -9.43
C PRO A 96 15.96 0.20 -10.51
N ALA A 97 17.06 -0.50 -10.22
CA ALA A 97 17.67 -1.47 -11.14
C ALA A 97 16.77 -2.70 -11.42
N ARG A 98 15.73 -2.92 -10.62
CA ARG A 98 14.75 -4.02 -10.78
C ARG A 98 13.46 -3.58 -11.48
N LEU A 99 13.40 -2.32 -11.90
CA LEU A 99 12.31 -1.70 -12.63
C LEU A 99 12.75 -1.31 -14.04
N THR A 100 11.81 -1.12 -14.95
CA THR A 100 12.13 -0.57 -16.28
C THR A 100 12.42 0.92 -16.21
N PRO A 101 13.16 1.50 -17.18
CA PRO A 101 13.36 2.96 -17.24
C PRO A 101 12.04 3.75 -17.26
N ALA A 102 11.03 3.27 -17.98
CA ALA A 102 9.72 3.92 -18.04
C ALA A 102 9.02 3.92 -16.66
N MET A 103 9.12 2.81 -15.89
CA MET A 103 8.59 2.74 -14.53
C MET A 103 9.30 3.73 -13.61
N ASN A 104 10.63 3.79 -13.67
CA ASN A 104 11.42 4.74 -12.87
C ASN A 104 11.01 6.18 -13.18
N THR A 105 10.87 6.54 -14.46
CA THR A 105 10.40 7.86 -14.88
C THR A 105 8.99 8.17 -14.34
N ALA A 106 8.05 7.23 -14.47
CA ALA A 106 6.68 7.39 -13.96
C ALA A 106 6.65 7.60 -12.44
N LEU A 107 7.50 6.89 -11.69
CA LEU A 107 7.59 7.04 -10.23
C LEU A 107 8.22 8.36 -9.80
N ALA A 108 9.21 8.85 -10.55
CA ALA A 108 9.91 10.10 -10.25
C ALA A 108 9.05 11.34 -10.54
N GLN A 109 8.23 11.30 -11.59
CA GLN A 109 7.52 12.48 -12.10
C GLN A 109 6.02 12.46 -11.84
N GLY A 110 5.42 11.28 -11.65
CA GLY A 110 3.97 11.10 -11.65
C GLY A 110 3.33 10.97 -10.28
N ASP A 111 2.01 11.15 -10.28
CA ASP A 111 1.11 10.88 -9.15
C ASP A 111 0.45 9.50 -9.29
N THR A 112 1.07 8.62 -10.08
CA THR A 112 0.62 7.24 -10.23
C THR A 112 1.08 6.42 -9.04
N PRO A 113 0.19 5.65 -8.38
CA PRO A 113 0.55 4.77 -7.29
C PRO A 113 1.59 3.72 -7.72
N PHE A 114 2.53 3.38 -6.80
CA PHE A 114 3.60 2.43 -7.07
C PHE A 114 3.06 1.09 -7.60
N GLY A 115 2.08 0.51 -6.91
CA GLY A 115 1.49 -0.77 -7.31
C GLY A 115 0.87 -0.77 -8.71
N THR A 116 0.37 0.39 -9.17
CA THR A 116 -0.13 0.54 -10.55
C THR A 116 1.03 0.53 -11.55
N VAL A 117 2.12 1.27 -11.26
CA VAL A 117 3.29 1.36 -12.15
C VAL A 117 3.97 0.00 -12.33
N VAL A 118 4.16 -0.76 -11.23
CA VAL A 118 4.91 -2.03 -11.27
C VAL A 118 4.04 -3.26 -11.53
N ARG A 119 2.72 -3.10 -11.67
CA ARG A 119 1.79 -4.19 -11.94
C ARG A 119 2.20 -5.13 -13.10
N PRO A 120 2.75 -4.62 -14.22
CA PRO A 120 3.19 -5.47 -15.33
C PRO A 120 4.30 -6.45 -14.96
N LEU A 121 5.00 -6.27 -13.83
CA LEU A 121 6.06 -7.17 -13.38
C LEU A 121 5.52 -8.46 -12.73
N GLY A 122 4.22 -8.56 -12.44
CA GLY A 122 3.62 -9.75 -11.87
C GLY A 122 4.17 -10.07 -10.47
N PHE A 123 4.32 -9.07 -9.61
CA PHE A 123 4.82 -9.26 -8.26
C PHE A 123 3.79 -9.94 -7.35
N HIS A 124 4.29 -10.60 -6.30
CA HIS A 124 3.50 -11.03 -5.15
C HIS A 124 3.90 -10.25 -3.90
N ARG A 125 2.99 -10.17 -2.94
CA ARG A 125 3.15 -9.42 -1.70
C ARG A 125 3.48 -10.35 -0.53
N GLU A 126 4.68 -10.25 0.00
CA GLU A 126 5.08 -10.89 1.25
C GLU A 126 4.86 -9.93 2.42
N ARG A 127 3.85 -10.21 3.25
CA ARG A 127 3.57 -9.40 4.43
C ARG A 127 4.53 -9.76 5.56
N LEU A 128 5.34 -8.79 5.98
CA LEU A 128 6.29 -8.94 7.10
C LEU A 128 5.62 -8.64 8.45
N GLU A 129 4.80 -7.58 8.48
CA GLU A 129 4.13 -7.12 9.69
C GLU A 129 2.70 -6.69 9.39
N SER A 130 1.80 -6.94 10.35
CA SER A 130 0.44 -6.43 10.35
C SER A 130 0.03 -6.09 11.78
N ARG A 131 -0.47 -4.87 11.98
CA ARG A 131 -0.89 -4.39 13.30
C ARG A 131 -2.17 -3.59 13.16
N ARG A 132 -3.20 -3.95 13.92
CA ARG A 132 -4.35 -3.08 14.14
C ARG A 132 -3.92 -1.88 14.96
N GLY A 133 -4.26 -0.68 14.49
CA GLY A 133 -3.79 0.58 15.04
C GLY A 133 -2.49 1.06 14.43
N ARG A 134 -1.88 2.04 15.09
CA ARG A 134 -0.71 2.78 14.64
C ARG A 134 0.59 2.04 14.94
N ALA A 135 1.44 1.86 13.94
CA ALA A 135 2.87 1.60 14.13
C ALA A 135 3.59 2.92 14.51
N PRO A 136 4.78 2.86 15.13
CA PRO A 136 5.49 4.07 15.60
C PRO A 136 5.71 5.14 14.52
N GLU A 137 5.98 4.73 13.28
CA GLU A 137 6.23 5.58 12.13
C GLU A 137 4.97 6.13 11.47
N CYS A 138 3.79 5.69 11.87
CA CYS A 138 2.53 6.06 11.25
C CYS A 138 1.88 7.30 11.88
N PRO A 139 1.07 8.08 11.11
CA PRO A 139 0.24 9.16 11.62
C PRO A 139 -0.75 8.72 12.70
N ALA A 140 -1.22 9.67 13.50
CA ALA A 140 -2.06 9.40 14.69
C ALA A 140 -3.43 8.80 14.35
N ASP A 141 -3.98 9.07 13.16
CA ASP A 141 -5.28 8.59 12.70
C ASP A 141 -5.23 7.19 12.04
N THR A 142 -4.10 6.50 12.13
CA THR A 142 -3.90 5.16 11.57
C THR A 142 -4.69 4.12 12.35
N VAL A 143 -5.47 3.30 11.63
CA VAL A 143 -6.30 2.23 12.18
C VAL A 143 -5.75 0.83 11.89
N LEU A 144 -4.86 0.73 10.90
CA LEU A 144 -4.18 -0.51 10.52
C LEU A 144 -2.82 -0.15 9.91
N SER A 145 -1.77 -0.88 10.27
CA SER A 145 -0.43 -0.70 9.73
C SER A 145 0.08 -2.01 9.15
N HIS A 146 0.65 -1.94 7.94
CA HIS A 146 1.31 -3.08 7.31
C HIS A 146 2.73 -2.72 6.91
N LYS A 147 3.61 -3.74 6.96
CA LYS A 147 4.91 -3.72 6.34
C LYS A 147 5.04 -4.94 5.43
N ALA A 148 5.47 -4.74 4.19
CA ALA A 148 5.54 -5.82 3.22
C ALA A 148 6.67 -5.62 2.23
N VAL A 149 7.15 -6.72 1.64
CA VAL A 149 8.04 -6.71 0.48
C VAL A 149 7.24 -7.16 -0.75
N LEU A 150 7.38 -6.42 -1.83
CA LEU A 150 6.87 -6.83 -3.14
C LEU A 150 7.98 -7.59 -3.85
N ARG A 151 7.73 -8.86 -4.19
CA ARG A 151 8.72 -9.76 -4.80
C ARG A 151 8.31 -10.17 -6.20
N LEU A 152 9.30 -10.29 -7.07
CA LEU A 152 9.16 -10.94 -8.36
C LEU A 152 9.03 -12.46 -8.21
N ALA A 153 8.65 -13.15 -9.28
CA ALA A 153 8.54 -14.61 -9.30
C ALA A 153 9.86 -15.33 -8.98
N ASP A 154 11.00 -14.69 -9.23
CA ASP A 154 12.33 -15.20 -8.89
C ASP A 154 12.75 -14.93 -7.43
N GLY A 155 11.85 -14.34 -6.62
CA GLY A 155 12.07 -14.03 -5.21
C GLY A 155 12.75 -12.69 -4.93
N ARG A 156 13.25 -11.97 -5.95
CA ARG A 156 13.89 -10.66 -5.74
C ARG A 156 12.89 -9.63 -5.27
N GLY A 157 13.20 -8.91 -4.18
CA GLY A 157 12.40 -7.80 -3.68
C GLY A 157 12.54 -6.57 -4.59
N ILE A 158 11.43 -6.05 -5.12
CA ILE A 158 11.44 -4.79 -5.89
C ILE A 158 11.18 -3.58 -5.01
N SER A 159 10.45 -3.77 -3.91
CA SER A 159 10.09 -2.69 -3.00
C SER A 159 9.78 -3.24 -1.61
N LEU A 160 10.17 -2.47 -0.56
CA LEU A 160 9.61 -2.59 0.78
C LEU A 160 8.66 -1.42 1.01
N VAL A 161 7.46 -1.71 1.47
CA VAL A 161 6.44 -0.71 1.78
C VAL A 161 6.07 -0.75 3.26
N ALA A 162 5.95 0.42 3.88
CA ALA A 162 5.32 0.62 5.17
C ALA A 162 4.05 1.44 4.93
N GLU A 163 2.89 0.88 5.26
CA GLU A 163 1.58 1.43 4.92
C GLU A 163 0.76 1.68 6.17
N CYS A 164 0.30 2.90 6.31
CA CYS A 164 -0.48 3.39 7.43
C CYS A 164 -1.90 3.70 6.92
N TYR A 165 -2.83 2.78 7.12
CA TYR A 165 -4.22 2.95 6.66
C TYR A 165 -5.00 3.81 7.64
N THR A 166 -5.60 4.88 7.13
CA THR A 166 -6.23 5.91 7.94
C THR A 166 -7.65 5.53 8.38
N ARG A 167 -8.17 6.30 9.34
CA ARG A 167 -9.56 6.19 9.81
C ARG A 167 -10.60 6.41 8.71
N ALA A 168 -10.25 7.10 7.61
CA ALA A 168 -11.16 7.29 6.48
C ALA A 168 -11.66 5.96 5.89
N ASN A 169 -10.88 4.88 6.00
CA ASN A 169 -11.31 3.54 5.59
C ASN A 169 -12.49 2.98 6.40
N LEU A 170 -12.72 3.48 7.61
CA LEU A 170 -13.80 3.01 8.50
C LEU A 170 -15.06 3.88 8.37
N ALA A 171 -14.95 5.07 7.78
CA ALA A 171 -16.09 5.96 7.56
C ALA A 171 -17.10 5.29 6.60
N GLY A 172 -18.39 5.48 6.88
CA GLY A 172 -19.45 5.10 5.93
C GLY A 172 -19.39 6.00 4.71
N GLY A 173 -19.51 5.43 3.51
CA GLY A 173 -19.90 6.21 2.34
C GLY A 173 -21.30 6.80 2.58
N LYS A 174 -21.52 8.03 2.14
CA LYS A 174 -22.84 8.66 2.14
C LYS A 174 -23.71 8.02 1.05
#